data_ea8c48c19219cb24c607f7aef9269cc1
#
_entry.id   ea8c48c19219cb24c607f7aef9269cc1
#
_cell.length_a   1.000
_cell.length_b   1.000
_cell.length_c   1.000
_cell.angle_alpha   90.00
_cell.angle_beta   90.00
_cell.angle_gamma   90.00
#
_symmetry.space_group_name_H-M   'P 1'
#
loop_
_entity.id
_entity.type
_entity.pdbx_description
1 polymer ?
#
loop_
_entity_poly.entity_id
_entity_poly.type
_entity_poly.pdbx_seq_one_letter_code
_entity_poly.pdbx_strand_id
1 'polypeptide(L)'
;MYQKVPVTILTGYLGSGKTTLLNKILSEEHGKRIAVIENEYGEVGIDQGLVINADEEVFEMSNGCICCTVRGDLIRVLGNLMKRRDKFDYVLVETTGLADPGPVAQTFFMDDEIRDEFTLDGIVTLIDAAHIDQQLERSNESSEQVAFADVLILNKSDLVPEESLVKLESRLRDMNTMARVVRSTQAEVPVETVLNLSAFDLDQILERRPTFLEPEYPFEWTGVYQLEPGKYEMTLDDGPDPEMSLVAIPGQQADEDALKQSAEQCVRLFAQAAQSIKPGDSIAANQHLSLELESKGTKSFLFEVKNAETIGFYAQHTAAEFDLKIIKAGQAVSPIKERVWVA
;
A
#
# COMPACT_ATOMS: atom_id res chain seq x y z
N MET A 1 8.00 -20.96 20.12
CA MET A 1 7.77 -20.12 18.93
C MET A 1 6.46 -19.42 19.17
N TYR A 2 6.42 -18.10 19.13
CA TYR A 2 5.16 -17.37 19.11
C TYR A 2 4.44 -17.69 17.79
N GLN A 3 3.14 -17.95 17.88
CA GLN A 3 2.31 -18.17 16.69
C GLN A 3 2.10 -16.81 16.02
N LYS A 4 2.40 -16.71 14.71
CA LYS A 4 2.11 -15.50 13.92
C LYS A 4 0.62 -15.19 13.95
N VAL A 5 0.28 -13.91 13.86
CA VAL A 5 -1.11 -13.48 13.77
C VAL A 5 -1.62 -13.69 12.35
N PRO A 6 -2.69 -14.45 12.15
CA PRO A 6 -3.31 -14.56 10.84
C PRO A 6 -4.02 -13.26 10.46
N VAL A 7 -3.92 -12.92 9.16
CA VAL A 7 -4.50 -11.72 8.57
C VAL A 7 -5.32 -12.10 7.36
N THR A 8 -6.59 -11.70 7.30
CA THR A 8 -7.39 -11.77 6.07
C THR A 8 -7.54 -10.37 5.48
N ILE A 9 -7.30 -10.25 4.17
CA ILE A 9 -7.61 -9.05 3.40
C ILE A 9 -9.02 -9.20 2.85
N LEU A 10 -9.89 -8.23 3.18
CA LEU A 10 -11.25 -8.10 2.67
C LEU A 10 -11.29 -7.01 1.61
N THR A 11 -11.51 -7.38 0.37
CA THR A 11 -11.55 -6.46 -0.77
C THR A 11 -12.83 -6.63 -1.60
N GLY A 12 -12.98 -5.84 -2.64
CA GLY A 12 -14.14 -5.85 -3.54
C GLY A 12 -14.59 -4.45 -3.89
N TYR A 13 -15.22 -4.28 -5.03
CA TYR A 13 -15.60 -2.98 -5.58
C TYR A 13 -16.56 -2.20 -4.66
N LEU A 14 -16.68 -0.89 -4.91
CA LEU A 14 -17.60 -0.02 -4.15
C LEU A 14 -19.04 -0.58 -4.16
N GLY A 15 -19.65 -0.64 -2.98
CA GLY A 15 -21.01 -1.14 -2.81
C GLY A 15 -21.18 -2.66 -2.91
N SER A 16 -20.12 -3.46 -2.98
CA SER A 16 -20.20 -4.94 -3.02
C SER A 16 -20.72 -5.55 -1.71
N GLY A 17 -20.62 -4.84 -0.58
CA GLY A 17 -21.13 -5.28 0.73
C GLY A 17 -20.03 -5.61 1.74
N LYS A 18 -18.78 -5.12 1.57
CA LYS A 18 -17.66 -5.36 2.48
C LYS A 18 -17.97 -4.97 3.91
N THR A 19 -18.35 -3.73 4.15
CA THR A 19 -18.74 -3.22 5.48
C THR A 19 -19.91 -4.01 6.09
N THR A 20 -20.86 -4.48 5.27
CA THR A 20 -21.96 -5.34 5.74
C THR A 20 -21.41 -6.69 6.23
N LEU A 21 -20.51 -7.32 5.49
CA LEU A 21 -19.86 -8.57 5.88
C LEU A 21 -19.03 -8.38 7.14
N LEU A 22 -18.23 -7.32 7.19
CA LEU A 22 -17.41 -6.99 8.35
C LEU A 22 -18.26 -6.86 9.61
N ASN A 23 -19.31 -6.05 9.58
CA ASN A 23 -20.23 -5.88 10.72
C ASN A 23 -20.88 -7.21 11.15
N LYS A 24 -21.21 -8.10 10.21
CA LYS A 24 -21.73 -9.43 10.56
C LYS A 24 -20.69 -10.28 11.27
N ILE A 25 -19.46 -10.34 10.75
CA ILE A 25 -18.35 -11.07 11.40
C ILE A 25 -18.16 -10.55 12.83
N LEU A 26 -18.07 -9.23 13.01
CA LEU A 26 -17.86 -8.62 14.33
C LEU A 26 -19.03 -8.82 15.31
N SER A 27 -20.24 -9.06 14.80
CA SER A 27 -21.43 -9.30 15.63
C SER A 27 -21.66 -10.76 16.01
N GLU A 28 -20.95 -11.71 15.37
CA GLU A 28 -21.08 -13.14 15.65
C GLU A 28 -20.17 -13.58 16.82
N GLU A 29 -20.64 -14.55 17.61
CA GLU A 29 -19.84 -15.16 18.68
C GLU A 29 -18.88 -16.23 18.13
N HIS A 30 -17.80 -15.83 17.46
CA HIS A 30 -16.79 -16.73 16.89
C HIS A 30 -15.61 -17.02 17.84
N GLY A 31 -15.58 -16.42 19.04
CA GLY A 31 -14.59 -16.68 20.08
C GLY A 31 -13.18 -16.16 19.77
N LYS A 32 -13.01 -15.28 18.80
CA LYS A 32 -11.74 -14.63 18.46
C LYS A 32 -11.82 -13.14 18.78
N ARG A 33 -10.71 -12.57 19.18
CA ARG A 33 -10.53 -11.12 19.31
C ARG A 33 -9.94 -10.62 18.00
N ILE A 34 -10.71 -9.87 17.25
CA ILE A 34 -10.33 -9.38 15.92
C ILE A 34 -9.94 -7.91 15.99
N ALA A 35 -8.74 -7.58 15.50
CA ALA A 35 -8.37 -6.20 15.19
C ALA A 35 -8.76 -5.91 13.74
N VAL A 36 -9.42 -4.78 13.51
CA VAL A 36 -9.84 -4.34 12.18
C VAL A 36 -9.01 -3.15 11.75
N ILE A 37 -8.48 -3.23 10.54
CA ILE A 37 -7.82 -2.12 9.84
C ILE A 37 -8.72 -1.73 8.69
N GLU A 38 -9.31 -0.54 8.74
CA GLU A 38 -10.12 0.00 7.66
C GLU A 38 -9.36 1.08 6.91
N ASN A 39 -9.44 1.03 5.58
CA ASN A 39 -8.89 2.04 4.68
C ASN A 39 -10.05 2.74 3.99
N GLU A 40 -10.48 3.89 4.51
CA GLU A 40 -11.60 4.65 3.97
C GLU A 40 -11.13 5.87 3.18
N TYR A 41 -11.73 6.04 1.98
CA TYR A 41 -11.53 7.19 1.11
C TYR A 41 -12.66 8.20 1.37
N GLY A 42 -12.39 9.24 2.17
CA GLY A 42 -13.35 10.32 2.38
C GLY A 42 -13.22 11.05 3.71
N GLU A 43 -13.69 12.31 3.75
CA GLU A 43 -13.70 13.21 4.93
C GLU A 43 -14.74 12.84 6.02
N VAL A 44 -15.35 11.68 5.94
CA VAL A 44 -16.39 11.24 6.89
C VAL A 44 -15.83 10.11 7.72
N GLY A 45 -15.32 10.43 8.90
CA GLY A 45 -14.99 9.42 9.91
C GLY A 45 -16.17 8.50 10.16
N ILE A 46 -15.87 7.21 10.33
CA ILE A 46 -16.88 6.19 10.65
C ILE A 46 -17.68 6.67 11.84
N ASP A 47 -19.00 6.54 11.71
CA ASP A 47 -19.90 6.60 12.87
C ASP A 47 -19.40 5.59 13.92
N GLN A 48 -18.72 6.08 14.96
CA GLN A 48 -18.27 5.29 16.12
C GLN A 48 -19.41 4.48 16.79
N GLY A 49 -20.61 4.56 16.26
CA GLY A 49 -21.81 3.85 16.70
C GLY A 49 -22.04 2.47 16.05
N LEU A 50 -21.23 2.05 15.07
CA LEU A 50 -21.42 0.77 14.33
C LEU A 50 -20.57 -0.38 14.87
N VAL A 51 -19.55 -0.14 15.71
CA VAL A 51 -18.79 -1.18 16.39
C VAL A 51 -19.54 -1.59 17.65
N ILE A 52 -20.21 -2.74 17.61
CA ILE A 52 -21.19 -3.15 18.64
C ILE A 52 -20.54 -3.86 19.85
N ASN A 53 -19.27 -4.27 19.78
CA ASN A 53 -18.60 -4.96 20.89
C ASN A 53 -17.44 -4.13 21.48
N ALA A 54 -17.49 -3.89 22.78
CA ALA A 54 -16.55 -3.07 23.54
C ALA A 54 -15.10 -3.61 23.63
N ASP A 55 -14.82 -4.79 23.06
CA ASP A 55 -13.51 -5.46 23.10
C ASP A 55 -12.76 -5.41 21.76
N GLU A 56 -13.33 -4.78 20.71
CA GLU A 56 -12.72 -4.68 19.38
C GLU A 56 -12.16 -3.27 19.15
N GLU A 57 -10.92 -3.18 18.70
CA GLU A 57 -10.27 -1.91 18.36
C GLU A 57 -10.25 -1.74 16.84
N VAL A 58 -10.84 -0.65 16.33
CA VAL A 58 -10.78 -0.24 14.92
C VAL A 58 -9.62 0.74 14.73
N PHE A 59 -8.80 0.49 13.72
CA PHE A 59 -7.67 1.34 13.37
C PHE A 59 -7.88 1.92 11.96
N GLU A 60 -7.94 3.24 11.88
CA GLU A 60 -8.07 3.95 10.61
C GLU A 60 -6.70 4.22 9.99
N MET A 61 -6.59 4.04 8.66
CA MET A 61 -5.44 4.47 7.89
C MET A 61 -5.64 5.92 7.41
N SER A 62 -4.58 6.71 7.41
CA SER A 62 -4.64 8.11 6.99
C SER A 62 -4.81 8.22 5.47
N ASN A 63 -5.60 9.20 5.02
CA ASN A 63 -5.86 9.45 3.60
C ASN A 63 -4.58 9.84 2.85
N GLY A 64 -4.21 9.07 1.85
CA GLY A 64 -3.10 9.34 0.93
C GLY A 64 -3.32 8.67 -0.43
N CYS A 65 -2.61 9.10 -1.48
CA CYS A 65 -2.72 8.57 -2.84
C CYS A 65 -2.60 7.05 -2.91
N ILE A 66 -3.40 6.46 -3.76
CA ILE A 66 -3.92 5.08 -3.76
C ILE A 66 -2.88 3.95 -3.84
N CYS A 67 -1.67 4.12 -4.36
CA CYS A 67 -0.77 2.96 -4.60
C CYS A 67 0.43 2.87 -3.65
N CYS A 68 1.12 3.96 -3.37
CA CYS A 68 2.40 3.89 -2.66
C CYS A 68 2.28 4.19 -1.16
N THR A 69 1.28 4.97 -0.76
CA THR A 69 1.05 5.36 0.65
C THR A 69 0.41 4.22 1.46
N VAL A 70 -0.41 3.39 0.80
CA VAL A 70 -1.15 2.28 1.46
C VAL A 70 -0.22 1.28 2.14
N ARG A 71 0.90 0.88 1.49
CA ARG A 71 1.86 -0.07 2.07
C ARG A 71 2.54 0.50 3.32
N GLY A 72 3.03 1.73 3.25
CA GLY A 72 3.70 2.38 4.39
C GLY A 72 2.76 2.63 5.56
N ASP A 73 1.53 3.06 5.29
CA ASP A 73 0.49 3.23 6.32
C ASP A 73 0.12 1.90 6.97
N LEU A 74 -0.04 0.84 6.19
CA LEU A 74 -0.33 -0.50 6.71
C LEU A 74 0.80 -1.00 7.61
N ILE A 75 2.08 -0.87 7.20
CA ILE A 75 3.24 -1.22 8.04
C ILE A 75 3.19 -0.46 9.36
N ARG A 76 2.92 0.85 9.32
CA ARG A 76 2.83 1.69 10.52
C ARG A 76 1.70 1.25 11.45
N VAL A 77 0.53 0.93 10.90
CA VAL A 77 -0.64 0.48 11.68
C VAL A 77 -0.37 -0.90 12.27
N LEU A 78 0.14 -1.85 11.50
CA LEU A 78 0.51 -3.19 11.97
C LEU A 78 1.59 -3.13 13.07
N GLY A 79 2.62 -2.28 12.92
CA GLY A 79 3.63 -2.05 13.94
C GLY A 79 3.06 -1.46 15.25
N ASN A 80 2.01 -0.61 15.16
CA ASN A 80 1.30 -0.13 16.35
C ASN A 80 0.42 -1.21 16.98
N LEU A 81 -0.20 -2.08 16.19
CA LEU A 81 -0.94 -3.24 16.68
C LEU A 81 -0.04 -4.17 17.48
N MET A 82 1.19 -4.41 17.05
CA MET A 82 2.13 -5.29 17.75
C MET A 82 2.44 -4.83 19.17
N LYS A 83 2.37 -3.53 19.47
CA LYS A 83 2.50 -3.01 20.85
C LYS A 83 1.37 -3.49 21.76
N ARG A 84 0.30 -4.05 21.21
CA ARG A 84 -0.91 -4.55 21.89
C ARG A 84 -1.23 -6.00 21.51
N ARG A 85 -0.18 -6.79 21.21
CA ARG A 85 -0.28 -8.17 20.70
C ARG A 85 -1.14 -9.10 21.57
N ASP A 86 -1.25 -8.83 22.85
CA ASP A 86 -2.04 -9.56 23.82
C ASP A 86 -3.55 -9.33 23.71
N LYS A 87 -3.99 -8.34 22.94
CA LYS A 87 -5.40 -7.94 22.83
C LYS A 87 -6.16 -8.60 21.69
N PHE A 88 -5.48 -9.14 20.67
CA PHE A 88 -6.12 -9.73 19.50
C PHE A 88 -5.48 -11.04 19.07
N ASP A 89 -6.25 -11.87 18.39
CA ASP A 89 -5.86 -13.19 17.89
C ASP A 89 -5.86 -13.25 16.36
N TYR A 90 -6.48 -12.23 15.74
CA TYR A 90 -6.70 -12.16 14.30
C TYR A 90 -6.74 -10.71 13.82
N VAL A 91 -6.39 -10.46 12.55
CA VAL A 91 -6.52 -9.15 11.92
C VAL A 91 -7.37 -9.27 10.67
N LEU A 92 -8.32 -8.34 10.48
CA LEU A 92 -9.01 -8.12 9.22
C LEU A 92 -8.57 -6.76 8.64
N VAL A 93 -8.15 -6.76 7.39
CA VAL A 93 -7.80 -5.54 6.64
C VAL A 93 -8.87 -5.32 5.59
N GLU A 94 -9.74 -4.33 5.77
CA GLU A 94 -10.68 -3.91 4.73
C GLU A 94 -10.00 -2.88 3.82
N THR A 95 -9.92 -3.16 2.51
CA THR A 95 -9.41 -2.22 1.52
C THR A 95 -10.51 -1.34 0.96
N THR A 96 -10.16 -0.17 0.42
CA THR A 96 -11.11 0.66 -0.34
C THR A 96 -11.65 -0.11 -1.54
N GLY A 97 -12.83 0.29 -2.03
CA GLY A 97 -13.46 -0.38 -3.16
C GLY A 97 -12.72 -0.27 -4.50
N LEU A 98 -11.74 0.61 -4.60
CA LEU A 98 -10.91 0.83 -5.80
C LEU A 98 -9.46 0.37 -5.59
N ALA A 99 -9.14 -0.33 -4.49
CA ALA A 99 -7.79 -0.78 -4.22
C ALA A 99 -7.47 -2.08 -4.96
N ASP A 100 -6.26 -2.16 -5.51
CA ASP A 100 -5.60 -3.41 -5.84
C ASP A 100 -5.14 -4.10 -4.54
N PRO A 101 -5.55 -5.34 -4.26
CA PRO A 101 -5.11 -6.06 -3.07
C PRO A 101 -3.64 -6.51 -3.13
N GLY A 102 -3.00 -6.52 -4.31
CA GLY A 102 -1.62 -6.96 -4.51
C GLY A 102 -0.61 -6.26 -3.61
N PRO A 103 -0.49 -4.91 -3.65
CA PRO A 103 0.42 -4.15 -2.77
C PRO A 103 0.17 -4.36 -1.28
N VAL A 104 -1.11 -4.53 -0.88
CA VAL A 104 -1.49 -4.85 0.50
C VAL A 104 -0.96 -6.23 0.90
N ALA A 105 -1.15 -7.24 0.04
CA ALA A 105 -0.66 -8.60 0.27
C ALA A 105 0.88 -8.67 0.29
N GLN A 106 1.57 -7.95 -0.60
CA GLN A 106 3.04 -7.87 -0.64
C GLN A 106 3.65 -7.44 0.70
N THR A 107 2.99 -6.55 1.44
CA THR A 107 3.46 -6.04 2.73
C THR A 107 3.82 -7.16 3.71
N PHE A 108 3.06 -8.26 3.70
CA PHE A 108 3.26 -9.41 4.59
C PHE A 108 4.48 -10.28 4.23
N PHE A 109 5.11 -10.04 3.09
CA PHE A 109 6.28 -10.81 2.63
C PHE A 109 7.54 -9.95 2.49
N MET A 110 7.39 -8.65 2.27
CA MET A 110 8.47 -7.74 1.95
C MET A 110 9.06 -7.03 3.17
N ASP A 111 8.25 -6.77 4.21
CA ASP A 111 8.71 -6.14 5.44
C ASP A 111 9.10 -7.23 6.46
N ASP A 112 10.35 -7.24 6.91
CA ASP A 112 10.87 -8.26 7.80
C ASP A 112 10.14 -8.32 9.16
N GLU A 113 9.82 -7.16 9.75
CA GLU A 113 9.10 -7.08 11.03
C GLU A 113 7.68 -7.62 10.90
N ILE A 114 6.98 -7.24 9.81
CA ILE A 114 5.62 -7.71 9.55
C ILE A 114 5.61 -9.21 9.24
N ARG A 115 6.54 -9.68 8.40
CA ARG A 115 6.66 -11.09 8.05
C ARG A 115 6.92 -12.00 9.26
N ASP A 116 7.67 -11.52 10.25
CA ASP A 116 8.01 -12.31 11.44
C ASP A 116 6.82 -12.44 12.40
N GLU A 117 5.92 -11.47 12.45
CA GLU A 117 4.83 -11.38 13.41
C GLU A 117 3.45 -11.79 12.84
N PHE A 118 3.25 -11.59 11.54
CA PHE A 118 1.98 -11.83 10.86
C PHE A 118 2.10 -12.92 9.78
N THR A 119 0.97 -13.50 9.42
CA THR A 119 0.85 -14.39 8.27
C THR A 119 -0.42 -14.08 7.50
N LEU A 120 -0.31 -13.93 6.18
CA LEU A 120 -1.48 -13.75 5.33
C LEU A 120 -2.26 -15.06 5.27
N ASP A 121 -3.48 -15.04 5.78
CA ASP A 121 -4.38 -16.20 5.87
C ASP A 121 -5.15 -16.40 4.55
N GLY A 122 -5.53 -15.28 3.91
CA GLY A 122 -6.19 -15.30 2.61
C GLY A 122 -6.72 -13.93 2.19
N ILE A 123 -7.12 -13.86 0.92
CA ILE A 123 -7.76 -12.68 0.31
C ILE A 123 -9.20 -13.05 -0.03
N VAL A 124 -10.15 -12.32 0.55
CA VAL A 124 -11.59 -12.48 0.32
C VAL A 124 -12.10 -11.30 -0.47
N THR A 125 -12.64 -11.58 -1.67
CA THR A 125 -13.20 -10.55 -2.54
C THR A 125 -14.72 -10.65 -2.57
N LEU A 126 -15.39 -9.56 -2.17
CA LEU A 126 -16.84 -9.42 -2.36
C LEU A 126 -17.16 -8.88 -3.74
N ILE A 127 -18.07 -9.56 -4.43
CA ILE A 127 -18.52 -9.24 -5.77
C ILE A 127 -20.01 -8.90 -5.72
N ASP A 128 -20.38 -7.75 -6.28
CA ASP A 128 -21.78 -7.41 -6.56
C ASP A 128 -22.24 -8.15 -7.83
N ALA A 129 -23.02 -9.22 -7.66
CA ALA A 129 -23.46 -10.08 -8.76
C ALA A 129 -24.23 -9.31 -9.85
N ALA A 130 -24.92 -8.23 -9.49
CA ALA A 130 -25.71 -7.45 -10.44
C ALA A 130 -24.87 -6.48 -11.28
N HIS A 131 -23.67 -6.11 -10.83
CA HIS A 131 -22.90 -5.02 -11.47
C HIS A 131 -21.50 -5.44 -11.91
N ILE A 132 -21.01 -6.63 -11.58
CA ILE A 132 -19.62 -7.04 -11.81
C ILE A 132 -19.23 -7.00 -13.31
N ASP A 133 -20.12 -7.37 -14.22
CA ASP A 133 -19.80 -7.34 -15.65
C ASP A 133 -19.42 -5.93 -16.12
N GLN A 134 -20.15 -4.90 -15.65
CA GLN A 134 -19.82 -3.50 -15.94
C GLN A 134 -18.55 -3.04 -15.24
N GLN A 135 -18.29 -3.52 -14.03
CA GLN A 135 -17.10 -3.18 -13.27
C GLN A 135 -15.84 -3.74 -13.93
N LEU A 136 -15.87 -5.00 -14.38
CA LEU A 136 -14.76 -5.63 -15.11
C LEU A 136 -14.44 -4.98 -16.46
N GLU A 137 -15.43 -4.33 -17.09
CA GLU A 137 -15.21 -3.59 -18.35
C GLU A 137 -14.59 -2.20 -18.14
N ARG A 138 -14.74 -1.64 -16.93
CA ARG A 138 -14.39 -0.22 -16.65
C ARG A 138 -13.20 -0.04 -15.72
N SER A 139 -12.82 -1.08 -15.00
CA SER A 139 -11.85 -0.98 -13.92
C SER A 139 -10.90 -2.17 -13.92
N ASN A 140 -9.61 -1.87 -14.03
CA ASN A 140 -8.55 -2.87 -13.88
C ASN A 140 -8.53 -3.41 -12.45
N GLU A 141 -8.82 -2.58 -11.45
CA GLU A 141 -8.85 -2.94 -10.04
C GLU A 141 -9.84 -4.07 -9.76
N SER A 142 -11.02 -4.05 -10.42
CA SER A 142 -11.98 -5.13 -10.31
C SER A 142 -11.43 -6.47 -10.81
N SER A 143 -10.65 -6.44 -11.90
CA SER A 143 -9.98 -7.63 -12.43
C SER A 143 -8.89 -8.13 -11.49
N GLU A 144 -8.10 -7.23 -10.90
CA GLU A 144 -7.07 -7.56 -9.92
C GLU A 144 -7.70 -8.12 -8.63
N GLN A 145 -8.79 -7.54 -8.14
CA GLN A 145 -9.52 -8.06 -6.99
C GLN A 145 -10.02 -9.48 -7.19
N VAL A 146 -10.46 -9.84 -8.41
CA VAL A 146 -10.83 -11.22 -8.76
C VAL A 146 -9.59 -12.11 -8.86
N ALA A 147 -8.53 -11.63 -9.50
CA ALA A 147 -7.34 -12.44 -9.79
C ALA A 147 -6.55 -12.82 -8.54
N PHE A 148 -6.53 -11.95 -7.50
CA PHE A 148 -5.83 -12.20 -6.23
C PHE A 148 -6.67 -12.96 -5.19
N ALA A 149 -7.97 -13.13 -5.41
CA ALA A 149 -8.84 -13.73 -4.42
C ALA A 149 -8.55 -15.21 -4.17
N ASP A 150 -8.54 -15.63 -2.91
CA ASP A 150 -8.64 -17.01 -2.48
C ASP A 150 -10.11 -17.45 -2.35
N VAL A 151 -10.96 -16.48 -1.96
CA VAL A 151 -12.42 -16.67 -1.88
C VAL A 151 -13.13 -15.53 -2.59
N LEU A 152 -14.01 -15.85 -3.51
CA LEU A 152 -14.92 -14.93 -4.20
C LEU A 152 -16.32 -15.09 -3.60
N ILE A 153 -16.81 -14.08 -2.89
CA ILE A 153 -18.17 -14.04 -2.36
C ILE A 153 -19.07 -13.30 -3.36
N LEU A 154 -19.85 -14.04 -4.12
CA LEU A 154 -20.79 -13.51 -5.09
C LEU A 154 -22.05 -13.05 -4.34
N ASN A 155 -22.00 -11.82 -3.86
CA ASN A 155 -23.05 -11.21 -3.05
C ASN A 155 -24.18 -10.61 -3.93
N LYS A 156 -25.31 -10.35 -3.31
CA LYS A 156 -26.56 -9.88 -3.97
C LYS A 156 -27.06 -10.85 -5.04
N SER A 157 -26.82 -12.15 -4.81
CA SER A 157 -27.23 -13.22 -5.75
C SER A 157 -28.75 -13.29 -5.94
N ASP A 158 -29.52 -12.77 -4.99
CA ASP A 158 -30.98 -12.62 -5.05
C ASP A 158 -31.45 -11.61 -6.12
N LEU A 159 -30.59 -10.72 -6.57
CA LEU A 159 -30.91 -9.70 -7.59
C LEU A 159 -30.65 -10.17 -9.03
N VAL A 160 -30.12 -11.38 -9.21
CA VAL A 160 -29.68 -11.88 -10.51
C VAL A 160 -30.37 -13.22 -10.81
N PRO A 161 -30.91 -13.43 -12.05
CA PRO A 161 -31.48 -14.70 -12.44
C PRO A 161 -30.46 -15.85 -12.36
N GLU A 162 -30.92 -17.06 -11.99
CA GLU A 162 -30.07 -18.23 -11.79
C GLU A 162 -29.19 -18.56 -13.01
N GLU A 163 -29.74 -18.47 -14.22
CA GLU A 163 -28.98 -18.69 -15.46
C GLU A 163 -27.80 -17.72 -15.63
N SER A 164 -28.00 -16.46 -15.23
CA SER A 164 -26.95 -15.44 -15.28
C SER A 164 -25.91 -15.66 -14.18
N LEU A 165 -26.32 -16.09 -12.98
CA LEU A 165 -25.39 -16.46 -11.90
C LEU A 165 -24.47 -17.59 -12.30
N VAL A 166 -25.00 -18.65 -12.94
CA VAL A 166 -24.19 -19.79 -13.43
C VAL A 166 -23.15 -19.32 -14.46
N LYS A 167 -23.54 -18.44 -15.39
CA LYS A 167 -22.61 -17.87 -16.37
C LYS A 167 -21.53 -17.01 -15.71
N LEU A 168 -21.94 -16.20 -14.74
CA LEU A 168 -21.02 -15.35 -13.99
C LEU A 168 -20.02 -16.17 -13.17
N GLU A 169 -20.46 -17.21 -12.48
CA GLU A 169 -19.55 -18.13 -11.77
C GLU A 169 -18.54 -18.78 -12.72
N SER A 170 -18.98 -19.21 -13.92
CA SER A 170 -18.06 -19.76 -14.91
C SER A 170 -17.02 -18.74 -15.32
N ARG A 171 -17.44 -17.50 -15.64
CA ARG A 171 -16.53 -16.40 -15.98
C ARG A 171 -15.52 -16.11 -14.88
N LEU A 172 -15.97 -16.05 -13.63
CA LEU A 172 -15.08 -15.79 -12.48
C LEU A 172 -14.08 -16.93 -12.28
N ARG A 173 -14.48 -18.19 -12.47
CA ARG A 173 -13.58 -19.34 -12.44
C ARG A 173 -12.59 -19.36 -13.58
N ASP A 174 -12.96 -18.86 -14.76
CA ASP A 174 -12.03 -18.72 -15.88
C ASP A 174 -10.97 -17.64 -15.60
N MET A 175 -11.35 -16.56 -14.89
CA MET A 175 -10.43 -15.50 -14.47
C MET A 175 -9.51 -15.96 -13.31
N ASN A 176 -10.06 -16.71 -12.35
CA ASN A 176 -9.31 -17.24 -11.23
C ASN A 176 -9.73 -18.68 -10.91
N THR A 177 -8.98 -19.64 -11.45
CA THR A 177 -9.26 -21.08 -11.33
C THR A 177 -9.06 -21.62 -9.92
N MET A 178 -8.38 -20.90 -9.03
CA MET A 178 -8.05 -21.36 -7.68
C MET A 178 -9.04 -20.84 -6.64
N ALA A 179 -9.69 -19.72 -6.92
CA ALA A 179 -10.60 -19.12 -5.97
C ALA A 179 -11.84 -20.01 -5.73
N ARG A 180 -12.18 -20.13 -4.45
CA ARG A 180 -13.46 -20.73 -4.05
C ARG A 180 -14.58 -19.71 -4.25
N VAL A 181 -15.57 -20.00 -5.10
CA VAL A 181 -16.73 -19.13 -5.33
C VAL A 181 -17.87 -19.55 -4.39
N VAL A 182 -18.42 -18.59 -3.64
CA VAL A 182 -19.53 -18.77 -2.69
C VAL A 182 -20.60 -17.73 -2.99
N ARG A 183 -21.84 -18.17 -3.18
CA ARG A 183 -22.99 -17.23 -3.33
C ARG A 183 -23.44 -16.69 -1.99
N SER A 184 -23.90 -15.46 -2.00
CA SER A 184 -24.42 -14.79 -0.80
C SER A 184 -25.55 -13.84 -1.14
N THR A 185 -26.43 -13.63 -0.18
CA THR A 185 -27.44 -12.57 -0.14
C THR A 185 -27.20 -11.76 1.12
N GLN A 186 -27.17 -10.43 1.01
CA GLN A 186 -26.86 -9.53 2.13
C GLN A 186 -25.57 -9.85 2.88
N ALA A 187 -24.57 -10.38 2.18
CA ALA A 187 -23.30 -10.81 2.74
C ALA A 187 -23.41 -11.91 3.83
N GLU A 188 -24.45 -12.76 3.76
CA GLU A 188 -24.61 -13.90 4.65
C GLU A 188 -23.74 -15.07 4.20
N VAL A 189 -22.68 -15.31 4.95
CA VAL A 189 -21.78 -16.48 4.79
C VAL A 189 -21.31 -16.94 6.17
N PRO A 190 -21.00 -18.23 6.35
CA PRO A 190 -20.34 -18.69 7.57
C PRO A 190 -19.02 -17.96 7.80
N VAL A 191 -18.68 -17.67 9.06
CA VAL A 191 -17.45 -16.97 9.45
C VAL A 191 -16.20 -17.67 8.91
N GLU A 192 -16.21 -18.98 8.83
CA GLU A 192 -15.12 -19.81 8.27
C GLU A 192 -14.92 -19.59 6.76
N THR A 193 -15.82 -18.88 6.10
CA THR A 193 -15.64 -18.44 4.71
C THR A 193 -14.66 -17.27 4.61
N VAL A 194 -14.40 -16.57 5.73
CA VAL A 194 -13.56 -15.37 5.79
C VAL A 194 -12.36 -15.56 6.73
N LEU A 195 -12.51 -16.32 7.81
CA LEU A 195 -11.47 -16.52 8.82
C LEU A 195 -10.91 -17.94 8.79
N ASN A 196 -9.62 -18.09 9.13
CA ASN A 196 -8.88 -19.37 9.16
C ASN A 196 -8.89 -20.10 7.81
N LEU A 197 -8.69 -19.36 6.76
CA LEU A 197 -8.69 -19.89 5.40
C LEU A 197 -7.47 -20.77 5.14
N SER A 198 -6.30 -20.36 5.65
CA SER A 198 -4.99 -20.98 5.34
C SER A 198 -4.85 -21.20 3.83
N ALA A 199 -5.33 -20.23 3.04
CA ALA A 199 -5.55 -20.39 1.61
C ALA A 199 -4.48 -19.67 0.78
N PHE A 200 -3.84 -18.62 1.32
CA PHE A 200 -2.85 -17.87 0.56
C PHE A 200 -1.58 -18.70 0.33
N ASP A 201 -1.22 -18.86 -0.93
CA ASP A 201 -0.05 -19.61 -1.38
C ASP A 201 0.86 -18.71 -2.21
N LEU A 202 1.98 -18.27 -1.59
CA LEU A 202 2.94 -17.40 -2.23
C LEU A 202 3.59 -18.03 -3.46
N ASP A 203 3.90 -19.32 -3.41
CA ASP A 203 4.57 -20.01 -4.52
C ASP A 203 3.66 -20.03 -5.76
N GLN A 204 2.37 -20.25 -5.60
CA GLN A 204 1.40 -20.17 -6.69
C GLN A 204 1.25 -18.75 -7.24
N ILE A 205 1.29 -17.73 -6.38
CA ILE A 205 1.27 -16.32 -6.83
C ILE A 205 2.52 -16.04 -7.67
N LEU A 206 3.71 -16.45 -7.22
CA LEU A 206 4.97 -16.24 -7.94
C LEU A 206 5.04 -17.01 -9.27
N GLU A 207 4.42 -18.19 -9.39
CA GLU A 207 4.29 -18.88 -10.66
C GLU A 207 3.49 -18.07 -11.71
N ARG A 208 2.45 -17.36 -11.28
CA ARG A 208 1.59 -16.54 -12.16
C ARG A 208 2.12 -15.12 -12.35
N ARG A 209 2.73 -14.56 -11.32
CA ARG A 209 3.26 -13.20 -11.25
C ARG A 209 4.67 -13.23 -10.66
N PRO A 210 5.69 -13.55 -11.48
CA PRO A 210 7.07 -13.63 -11.00
C PRO A 210 7.57 -12.32 -10.35
N THR A 211 6.98 -11.19 -10.74
CA THR A 211 7.30 -9.85 -10.22
C THR A 211 6.51 -9.49 -8.94
N PHE A 212 5.66 -10.38 -8.41
CA PHE A 212 4.83 -10.07 -7.23
C PHE A 212 5.63 -9.58 -6.02
N LEU A 213 6.86 -10.05 -5.83
CA LEU A 213 7.74 -9.56 -4.77
C LEU A 213 8.65 -8.41 -5.20
N GLU A 214 8.47 -7.86 -6.41
CA GLU A 214 9.11 -6.61 -6.81
C GLU A 214 8.23 -5.46 -6.32
N PRO A 215 8.65 -4.71 -5.29
CA PRO A 215 7.79 -3.71 -4.70
C PRO A 215 7.62 -2.51 -5.62
N GLU A 216 6.40 -2.01 -5.71
CA GLU A 216 6.16 -0.64 -6.17
C GLU A 216 6.61 0.32 -5.08
N TYR A 217 7.52 1.21 -5.42
CA TYR A 217 8.02 2.22 -4.50
C TYR A 217 7.31 3.56 -4.70
N PRO A 218 7.12 4.39 -3.62
CA PRO A 218 6.55 5.73 -3.73
C PRO A 218 7.53 6.74 -4.37
N PHE A 219 8.56 6.25 -5.01
CA PHE A 219 9.56 7.02 -5.72
C PHE A 219 10.03 6.23 -6.96
N GLU A 220 10.34 6.97 -8.02
CA GLU A 220 10.78 6.41 -9.29
C GLU A 220 12.29 6.53 -9.49
N TRP A 221 12.96 7.34 -8.68
CA TRP A 221 14.38 7.61 -8.86
C TRP A 221 15.13 7.70 -7.53
N THR A 222 16.38 7.22 -7.57
CA THR A 222 17.37 7.40 -6.52
C THR A 222 18.71 7.82 -7.12
N GLY A 223 19.28 8.91 -6.57
CA GLY A 223 20.64 9.34 -6.85
C GLY A 223 21.50 9.34 -5.59
N VAL A 224 22.60 8.61 -5.58
CA VAL A 224 23.58 8.59 -4.47
C VAL A 224 24.75 9.48 -4.81
N TYR A 225 25.08 10.41 -3.93
CA TYR A 225 26.13 11.40 -4.13
C TYR A 225 27.18 11.28 -3.03
N GLN A 226 28.46 11.27 -3.41
CA GLN A 226 29.56 11.48 -2.47
C GLN A 226 29.81 12.98 -2.33
N LEU A 227 29.56 13.53 -1.15
CA LEU A 227 29.56 14.98 -0.93
C LEU A 227 30.62 15.38 0.10
N GLU A 228 31.41 16.39 -0.23
CA GLU A 228 32.37 17.03 0.65
C GLU A 228 31.69 18.13 1.49
N PRO A 229 32.24 18.48 2.67
CA PRO A 229 31.68 19.57 3.47
C PRO A 229 31.43 20.85 2.68
N GLY A 230 30.25 21.46 2.90
CA GLY A 230 29.89 22.69 2.21
C GLY A 230 28.39 22.87 2.01
N LYS A 231 28.02 23.97 1.37
CA LYS A 231 26.65 24.28 0.98
C LYS A 231 26.39 23.81 -0.44
N TYR A 232 25.20 23.24 -0.64
CA TYR A 232 24.74 22.71 -1.88
C TYR A 232 23.35 23.22 -2.21
N GLU A 233 23.01 23.15 -3.46
CA GLU A 233 21.69 23.42 -4.00
C GLU A 233 21.20 22.23 -4.81
N MET A 234 19.97 21.80 -4.58
CA MET A 234 19.25 20.93 -5.48
C MET A 234 18.41 21.81 -6.39
N THR A 235 18.64 21.71 -7.69
CA THR A 235 17.89 22.49 -8.69
C THR A 235 16.97 21.59 -9.50
N LEU A 236 15.77 22.10 -9.79
CA LEU A 236 14.75 21.46 -10.60
C LEU A 236 14.17 22.46 -11.57
N ASP A 237 13.99 22.08 -12.82
CA ASP A 237 13.30 22.88 -13.83
C ASP A 237 11.78 22.59 -13.83
N ASP A 238 11.05 23.20 -14.78
CA ASP A 238 9.62 22.93 -14.96
C ASP A 238 9.41 21.46 -15.37
N GLY A 239 8.48 20.79 -14.72
CA GLY A 239 8.17 19.37 -14.93
C GLY A 239 6.67 19.10 -15.00
N PRO A 240 6.25 17.82 -15.03
CA PRO A 240 4.85 17.45 -15.21
C PRO A 240 3.95 17.84 -14.04
N ASP A 241 4.47 17.85 -12.81
CA ASP A 241 3.69 18.07 -11.60
C ASP A 241 4.07 19.35 -10.86
N PRO A 242 3.10 20.00 -10.17
CA PRO A 242 3.32 21.21 -9.42
C PRO A 242 4.08 20.99 -8.10
N GLU A 243 4.26 19.75 -7.68
CA GLU A 243 5.00 19.36 -6.48
C GLU A 243 5.73 18.03 -6.71
N MET A 244 6.75 17.74 -5.89
CA MET A 244 7.48 16.48 -5.92
C MET A 244 7.84 16.04 -4.50
N SER A 245 7.48 14.80 -4.17
CA SER A 245 7.90 14.16 -2.93
C SER A 245 9.38 13.76 -2.98
N LEU A 246 10.10 14.03 -1.88
CA LEU A 246 11.54 13.77 -1.75
C LEU A 246 11.89 13.26 -0.34
N VAL A 247 12.81 12.30 -0.28
CA VAL A 247 13.49 11.88 0.95
C VAL A 247 14.99 11.88 0.72
N ALA A 248 15.76 12.40 1.69
CA ALA A 248 17.22 12.39 1.70
C ALA A 248 17.74 11.48 2.83
N ILE A 249 18.59 10.51 2.51
CA ILE A 249 19.17 9.54 3.46
C ILE A 249 20.69 9.74 3.54
N PRO A 250 21.23 10.30 4.64
CA PRO A 250 22.67 10.35 4.88
C PRO A 250 23.27 8.97 5.14
N GLY A 251 24.53 8.80 4.78
CA GLY A 251 25.27 7.53 4.96
C GLY A 251 24.87 6.42 3.98
N GLN A 252 24.15 6.75 2.91
CA GLN A 252 23.69 5.80 1.90
C GLN A 252 24.87 5.13 1.17
N GLN A 253 24.93 3.80 1.19
CA GLN A 253 25.87 3.04 0.37
C GLN A 253 25.35 2.89 -1.07
N ALA A 254 26.26 2.75 -2.04
CA ALA A 254 25.94 2.75 -3.46
C ALA A 254 25.76 1.34 -4.08
N ASP A 255 25.88 0.28 -3.28
CA ASP A 255 25.65 -1.08 -3.75
C ASP A 255 24.15 -1.41 -3.81
N GLU A 256 23.77 -2.40 -4.61
CA GLU A 256 22.37 -2.75 -4.90
C GLU A 256 21.61 -3.24 -3.66
N ASP A 257 22.25 -3.98 -2.77
CA ASP A 257 21.59 -4.52 -1.57
C ASP A 257 21.31 -3.41 -0.56
N ALA A 258 22.26 -2.49 -0.37
CA ALA A 258 22.08 -1.30 0.46
C ALA A 258 21.00 -0.36 -0.11
N LEU A 259 20.90 -0.22 -1.43
CA LEU A 259 19.84 0.56 -2.07
C LEU A 259 18.46 -0.05 -1.82
N LYS A 260 18.33 -1.38 -1.92
CA LYS A 260 17.07 -2.07 -1.61
C LYS A 260 16.67 -1.91 -0.15
N GLN A 261 17.63 -2.08 0.78
CA GLN A 261 17.37 -1.90 2.21
C GLN A 261 16.92 -0.47 2.55
N SER A 262 17.58 0.52 1.95
CA SER A 262 17.20 1.93 2.16
C SER A 262 15.89 2.28 1.46
N ALA A 263 15.53 1.61 0.36
CA ALA A 263 14.23 1.76 -0.28
C ALA A 263 13.09 1.40 0.68
N GLU A 264 13.22 0.30 1.44
CA GLU A 264 12.25 -0.07 2.47
C GLU A 264 12.16 0.96 3.62
N GLN A 265 13.29 1.54 4.02
CA GLN A 265 13.28 2.66 4.97
C GLN A 265 12.56 3.87 4.38
N CYS A 266 12.77 4.19 3.10
CA CYS A 266 12.11 5.30 2.41
C CYS A 266 10.60 5.12 2.33
N VAL A 267 10.08 3.91 2.07
CA VAL A 267 8.63 3.63 2.11
C VAL A 267 8.01 4.10 3.44
N ARG A 268 8.65 3.80 4.56
CA ARG A 268 8.20 4.23 5.89
C ARG A 268 8.27 5.75 6.09
N LEU A 269 9.23 6.42 5.47
CA LEU A 269 9.35 7.89 5.54
C LEU A 269 8.31 8.56 4.64
N PHE A 270 8.12 8.07 3.41
CA PHE A 270 7.07 8.58 2.50
C PHE A 270 5.65 8.39 3.05
N ALA A 271 5.41 7.42 3.94
CA ALA A 271 4.14 7.23 4.63
C ALA A 271 3.88 8.25 5.76
N GLN A 272 4.85 9.07 6.14
CA GLN A 272 4.65 10.15 7.10
C GLN A 272 4.07 11.38 6.40
N ALA A 273 3.41 12.26 7.17
CA ALA A 273 2.93 13.52 6.64
C ALA A 273 4.10 14.31 6.01
N ALA A 274 3.95 14.71 4.75
CA ALA A 274 4.97 15.49 4.05
C ALA A 274 5.08 16.89 4.66
N GLN A 275 6.31 17.35 4.86
CA GLN A 275 6.58 18.74 5.13
C GLN A 275 6.74 19.49 3.81
N SER A 276 5.81 20.41 3.49
CA SER A 276 5.96 21.28 2.32
C SER A 276 7.11 22.25 2.52
N ILE A 277 7.96 22.37 1.51
CA ILE A 277 9.07 23.35 1.43
C ILE A 277 9.04 24.09 0.09
N LYS A 278 9.42 25.38 0.13
CA LYS A 278 9.43 26.30 -1.01
C LYS A 278 10.84 26.49 -1.56
N PRO A 279 10.96 26.92 -2.83
CA PRO A 279 12.26 27.32 -3.37
C PRO A 279 12.98 28.31 -2.43
N GLY A 280 14.23 27.98 -2.10
CA GLY A 280 15.05 28.71 -1.12
C GLY A 280 15.08 28.07 0.28
N ASP A 281 14.15 27.19 0.60
CA ASP A 281 14.14 26.43 1.86
C ASP A 281 15.18 25.31 1.88
N SER A 282 15.43 24.78 3.08
CA SER A 282 16.42 23.72 3.28
C SER A 282 15.81 22.32 3.25
N ILE A 283 16.48 21.42 2.52
CA ILE A 283 16.20 19.98 2.53
C ILE A 283 16.69 19.40 3.86
N ALA A 284 15.78 18.84 4.63
CA ALA A 284 16.10 18.10 5.85
C ALA A 284 16.23 16.60 5.56
N ALA A 285 17.20 15.94 6.20
CA ALA A 285 17.41 14.51 6.05
C ALA A 285 16.40 13.68 6.88
N ASN A 286 16.15 12.44 6.44
CA ASN A 286 15.27 11.46 7.09
C ASN A 286 13.84 11.98 7.34
N GLN A 287 13.32 12.77 6.43
CA GLN A 287 11.96 13.31 6.47
C GLN A 287 11.33 13.23 5.09
N HIS A 288 10.00 13.06 5.05
CA HIS A 288 9.21 13.21 3.83
C HIS A 288 9.01 14.71 3.55
N LEU A 289 9.52 15.17 2.43
CA LEU A 289 9.39 16.56 1.96
C LEU A 289 8.52 16.61 0.71
N SER A 290 7.62 17.59 0.61
CA SER A 290 6.95 17.98 -0.62
C SER A 290 7.57 19.29 -1.11
N LEU A 291 8.27 19.23 -2.25
CA LEU A 291 8.87 20.38 -2.91
C LEU A 291 7.81 21.10 -3.71
N GLU A 292 7.53 22.39 -3.42
CA GLU A 292 6.62 23.21 -4.21
C GLU A 292 7.29 23.64 -5.53
N LEU A 293 6.70 23.26 -6.67
CA LEU A 293 7.27 23.48 -8.01
C LEU A 293 6.38 24.33 -8.93
N GLU A 294 5.29 24.92 -8.43
CA GLU A 294 4.30 25.68 -9.22
C GLU A 294 4.90 26.91 -9.94
N SER A 295 6.00 27.49 -9.44
CA SER A 295 6.64 28.65 -10.07
C SER A 295 7.35 28.26 -11.35
N LYS A 296 7.29 29.09 -12.40
CA LYS A 296 8.00 28.86 -13.66
C LYS A 296 9.50 29.04 -13.52
N GLY A 297 10.25 28.24 -14.25
CA GLY A 297 11.71 28.26 -14.31
C GLY A 297 12.38 27.41 -13.24
N THR A 298 13.69 27.52 -13.13
CA THR A 298 14.50 26.71 -12.21
C THR A 298 14.19 27.03 -10.74
N LYS A 299 13.87 26.02 -9.95
CA LYS A 299 13.67 26.06 -8.50
C LYS A 299 14.95 25.58 -7.82
N SER A 300 15.33 26.16 -6.70
CA SER A 300 16.53 25.80 -5.94
C SER A 300 16.16 25.53 -4.49
N PHE A 301 16.62 24.40 -3.95
CA PHE A 301 16.47 24.01 -2.55
C PHE A 301 17.85 23.81 -1.95
N LEU A 302 18.05 24.26 -0.71
CA LEU A 302 19.37 24.32 -0.09
C LEU A 302 19.62 23.13 0.82
N PHE A 303 20.88 22.70 0.96
CA PHE A 303 21.28 21.83 2.06
C PHE A 303 22.78 22.00 2.37
N GLU A 304 23.17 21.59 3.58
CA GLU A 304 24.51 21.73 4.07
C GLU A 304 25.07 20.39 4.53
N VAL A 305 26.23 20.04 4.04
CA VAL A 305 26.99 18.85 4.43
C VAL A 305 28.10 19.30 5.39
N LYS A 306 28.07 18.77 6.63
CA LYS A 306 29.02 19.16 7.68
C LYS A 306 30.31 18.36 7.63
N ASN A 307 30.22 17.07 7.31
CA ASN A 307 31.32 16.14 7.15
C ASN A 307 31.20 15.44 5.80
N ALA A 308 32.32 15.02 5.23
CA ALA A 308 32.29 14.24 3.98
C ALA A 308 31.44 12.98 4.19
N GLU A 309 30.39 12.83 3.41
CA GLU A 309 29.46 11.71 3.51
C GLU A 309 28.78 11.41 2.18
N THR A 310 28.17 10.23 2.10
CA THR A 310 27.25 9.90 1.00
C THR A 310 25.83 10.27 1.39
N ILE A 311 25.06 10.82 0.43
CA ILE A 311 23.64 11.08 0.60
C ILE A 311 22.89 10.43 -0.56
N GLY A 312 21.87 9.61 -0.25
CA GLY A 312 20.90 9.10 -1.21
C GLY A 312 19.67 10.01 -1.24
N PHE A 313 19.30 10.50 -2.42
CA PHE A 313 18.04 11.21 -2.64
C PHE A 313 17.07 10.29 -3.34
N TYR A 314 15.87 10.15 -2.79
CA TYR A 314 14.77 9.36 -3.31
C TYR A 314 13.65 10.30 -3.72
N ALA A 315 13.33 10.37 -5.01
CA ALA A 315 12.37 11.30 -5.56
C ALA A 315 11.19 10.57 -6.22
N GLN A 316 10.00 11.13 -6.06
CA GLN A 316 8.76 10.60 -6.63
C GLN A 316 8.83 10.45 -8.14
N HIS A 317 9.50 11.37 -8.83
CA HIS A 317 9.70 11.40 -10.28
C HIS A 317 11.16 11.17 -10.64
N THR A 318 11.41 10.83 -11.90
CA THR A 318 12.77 10.68 -12.39
C THR A 318 13.50 12.02 -12.44
N ALA A 319 14.83 11.99 -12.23
CA ALA A 319 15.65 13.20 -12.31
C ALA A 319 15.54 13.89 -13.69
N ALA A 320 15.32 13.12 -14.76
CA ALA A 320 15.22 13.62 -16.12
C ALA A 320 13.96 14.47 -16.37
N GLU A 321 12.84 14.18 -15.70
CA GLU A 321 11.58 14.90 -15.89
C GLU A 321 11.64 16.34 -15.40
N PHE A 322 12.50 16.63 -14.43
CA PHE A 322 12.67 17.96 -13.82
C PHE A 322 14.08 18.53 -14.01
N ASP A 323 14.95 17.92 -14.81
CA ASP A 323 16.38 18.25 -14.93
C ASP A 323 17.07 18.44 -13.56
N LEU A 324 16.75 17.51 -12.63
CA LEU A 324 17.24 17.55 -11.25
C LEU A 324 18.77 17.48 -11.20
N LYS A 325 19.39 18.46 -10.54
CA LYS A 325 20.85 18.54 -10.38
C LYS A 325 21.23 18.92 -8.96
N ILE A 326 22.34 18.38 -8.48
CA ILE A 326 23.00 18.84 -7.26
C ILE A 326 24.15 19.77 -7.66
N ILE A 327 24.14 20.99 -7.13
CA ILE A 327 25.09 22.05 -7.47
C ILE A 327 25.94 22.42 -6.24
N LYS A 328 27.24 22.52 -6.41
CA LYS A 328 28.19 23.09 -5.42
C LYS A 328 28.97 24.23 -6.06
N ALA A 329 28.89 25.43 -5.50
CA ALA A 329 29.61 26.61 -6.01
C ALA A 329 29.42 26.85 -7.53
N GLY A 330 28.21 26.63 -8.05
CA GLY A 330 27.85 26.80 -9.45
C GLY A 330 28.25 25.64 -10.37
N GLN A 331 28.80 24.55 -9.85
CA GLN A 331 29.17 23.36 -10.62
C GLN A 331 28.28 22.16 -10.25
N ALA A 332 27.82 21.43 -11.26
CA ALA A 332 27.04 20.24 -11.05
C ALA A 332 27.92 19.10 -10.47
N VAL A 333 27.40 18.42 -9.46
CA VAL A 333 27.98 17.22 -8.88
C VAL A 333 27.29 16.01 -9.46
N SER A 334 28.03 15.08 -10.03
CA SER A 334 27.46 13.85 -10.56
C SER A 334 27.22 12.82 -9.45
N PRO A 335 26.13 12.03 -9.52
CA PRO A 335 25.93 10.93 -8.62
C PRO A 335 26.98 9.85 -8.83
N ILE A 336 27.38 9.15 -7.77
CA ILE A 336 28.22 7.96 -7.83
C ILE A 336 27.42 6.72 -8.23
N LYS A 337 26.10 6.77 -8.01
CA LYS A 337 25.13 5.75 -8.43
C LYS A 337 23.79 6.38 -8.69
N GLU A 338 23.13 5.95 -9.75
CA GLU A 338 21.72 6.24 -10.02
C GLU A 338 20.94 4.94 -10.22
N ARG A 339 19.69 4.97 -9.84
CA ARG A 339 18.73 3.89 -10.11
C ARG A 339 17.37 4.48 -10.44
N VAL A 340 16.77 4.02 -11.53
CA VAL A 340 15.35 4.20 -11.82
C VAL A 340 14.63 2.95 -11.32
N TRP A 341 13.59 3.15 -10.53
CA TRP A 341 12.73 2.09 -10.03
C TRP A 341 11.55 1.98 -10.99
N VAL A 342 11.24 0.78 -11.38
CA VAL A 342 10.09 0.56 -12.28
C VAL A 342 8.83 0.68 -11.42
N ALA A 343 7.89 1.51 -11.87
CA ALA A 343 6.55 1.60 -11.29
C ALA A 343 5.69 0.40 -11.69
#